data_fbcb36517afde43657263362b3a4dd72
#
_entry.id   fbcb36517afde43657263362b3a4dd72
#
_cell.length_a   1.000
_cell.length_b   1.000
_cell.length_c   1.000
_cell.angle_alpha   90.00
_cell.angle_beta   90.00
_cell.angle_gamma   90.00
#
_symmetry.space_group_name_H-M   'P 1'
#
loop_
_entity.id
_entity.type
_entity.pdbx_description
1 polymer ?
#
loop_
_entity_poly.entity_id
_entity_poly.type
_entity_poly.pdbx_seq_one_letter_code
_entity_poly.pdbx_strand_id
1 'polypeptide(L)'
;MSSTKPLKPHIHEDIINYVKKCMKAFECGAHDYHHVARVANLALKIAHEEKETSVEHLDINMTVVYVGALFHDMLDSKLVDDGDLVRLERELREMLDKKMGSDWNSSHTDQVMTIVKSVGYKNLIKEDWKPQEMSIEYRCVQDADTLDAIGSIGISRCFAFNGKRKRPMFDMVDASTTKLTAEEYKARQGSALEHFYDKLLRIKELMTTPTGTA
;
A
#
# COMPACT_ATOMS: atom_id res chain seq x y z
N MET A 1 -7.75 15.98 -23.25
CA MET A 1 -7.82 14.60 -22.74
C MET A 1 -8.97 14.55 -21.73
N SER A 2 -10.04 13.82 -22.04
CA SER A 2 -11.20 13.68 -21.13
C SER A 2 -10.78 12.82 -19.95
N SER A 3 -10.62 13.43 -18.79
CA SER A 3 -10.35 12.73 -17.52
C SER A 3 -11.63 12.06 -17.04
N THR A 4 -12.00 10.95 -17.64
CA THR A 4 -13.04 10.10 -17.08
C THR A 4 -12.45 9.43 -15.84
N LYS A 5 -12.96 9.81 -14.67
CA LYS A 5 -12.59 9.18 -13.38
C LYS A 5 -12.87 7.68 -13.48
N PRO A 6 -11.89 6.81 -13.21
CA PRO A 6 -12.12 5.37 -13.31
C PRO A 6 -13.31 4.96 -12.44
N LEU A 7 -14.20 4.16 -13.02
CA LEU A 7 -15.39 3.67 -12.33
C LEU A 7 -14.96 2.74 -11.21
N LYS A 8 -15.34 3.07 -9.97
CA LYS A 8 -15.04 2.20 -8.81
C LYS A 8 -15.84 0.91 -8.92
N PRO A 9 -15.20 -0.24 -8.69
CA PRO A 9 -15.92 -1.49 -8.57
C PRO A 9 -16.98 -1.41 -7.47
N HIS A 10 -18.12 -2.01 -7.73
CA HIS A 10 -19.17 -2.13 -6.70
C HIS A 10 -18.78 -3.22 -5.70
N ILE A 11 -18.61 -2.84 -4.45
CA ILE A 11 -18.36 -3.77 -3.34
C ILE A 11 -19.37 -3.55 -2.23
N HIS A 12 -19.60 -4.58 -1.43
CA HIS A 12 -20.57 -4.53 -0.34
C HIS A 12 -20.18 -3.46 0.69
N GLU A 13 -21.15 -2.67 1.15
CA GLU A 13 -20.89 -1.56 2.09
C GLU A 13 -20.28 -2.04 3.41
N ASP A 14 -20.59 -3.27 3.86
CA ASP A 14 -19.98 -3.85 5.05
C ASP A 14 -18.46 -3.93 4.96
N ILE A 15 -17.89 -4.15 3.78
CA ILE A 15 -16.43 -4.17 3.55
C ILE A 15 -15.85 -2.79 3.84
N ILE A 16 -16.46 -1.75 3.29
CA ILE A 16 -16.02 -0.36 3.53
C ILE A 16 -16.13 0.01 4.99
N ASN A 17 -17.23 -0.36 5.64
CA ASN A 17 -17.46 -0.07 7.05
C ASN A 17 -16.49 -0.83 7.96
N TYR A 18 -16.14 -2.05 7.60
CA TYR A 18 -15.12 -2.82 8.30
C TYR A 18 -13.75 -2.14 8.20
N VAL A 19 -13.32 -1.74 6.99
CA VAL A 19 -12.06 -1.01 6.77
C VAL A 19 -12.03 0.27 7.60
N LYS A 20 -13.09 1.08 7.57
CA LYS A 20 -13.19 2.30 8.38
C LYS A 20 -13.04 2.03 9.88
N LYS A 21 -13.68 0.96 10.37
CA LYS A 21 -13.59 0.55 11.78
C LYS A 21 -12.16 0.15 12.17
N CYS A 22 -11.51 -0.68 11.36
CA CYS A 22 -10.14 -1.11 11.60
C CYS A 22 -9.16 0.07 11.56
N MET A 23 -9.24 0.92 10.53
CA MET A 23 -8.36 2.08 10.40
C MET A 23 -8.53 3.08 11.55
N LYS A 24 -9.75 3.24 12.08
CA LYS A 24 -9.99 4.09 13.26
C LYS A 24 -9.31 3.55 14.51
N ALA A 25 -9.23 2.23 14.66
CA ALA A 25 -8.61 1.60 15.82
C ALA A 25 -7.07 1.83 15.88
N PHE A 26 -6.43 2.08 14.74
CA PHE A 26 -4.99 2.34 14.71
C PHE A 26 -4.57 3.72 15.24
N GLU A 27 -5.51 4.65 15.44
CA GLU A 27 -5.28 5.99 15.99
C GLU A 27 -4.06 6.72 15.41
N CYS A 28 -3.76 6.52 14.13
CA CYS A 28 -2.61 7.07 13.47
C CYS A 28 -3.03 7.95 12.29
N GLY A 29 -2.86 9.26 12.41
CA GLY A 29 -3.19 10.21 11.34
C GLY A 29 -2.40 10.02 10.03
N ALA A 30 -1.37 9.16 10.04
CA ALA A 30 -0.61 8.79 8.84
C ALA A 30 -1.14 7.52 8.17
N HIS A 31 -1.87 6.65 8.90
CA HIS A 31 -2.47 5.39 8.42
C HIS A 31 -3.94 5.38 8.82
N ASP A 32 -4.71 6.27 8.24
CA ASP A 32 -6.15 6.42 8.44
C ASP A 32 -6.93 5.91 7.21
N TYR A 33 -8.26 5.89 7.32
CA TYR A 33 -9.11 5.52 6.19
C TYR A 33 -8.91 6.43 4.96
N HIS A 34 -8.51 7.69 5.15
CA HIS A 34 -8.29 8.61 4.04
C HIS A 34 -7.04 8.22 3.23
N HIS A 35 -5.98 7.72 3.90
CA HIS A 35 -4.83 7.13 3.22
C HIS A 35 -5.28 5.95 2.36
N VAL A 36 -5.93 4.96 2.95
CA VAL A 36 -6.41 3.77 2.25
C VAL A 36 -7.30 4.12 1.06
N ALA A 37 -8.20 5.11 1.23
CA ALA A 37 -9.08 5.57 0.15
C ALA A 37 -8.32 6.27 -0.98
N ARG A 38 -7.24 7.02 -0.67
CA ARG A 38 -6.37 7.63 -1.71
C ARG A 38 -5.62 6.57 -2.47
N VAL A 39 -5.00 5.62 -1.75
CA VAL A 39 -4.28 4.49 -2.36
C VAL A 39 -5.21 3.69 -3.28
N ALA A 40 -6.42 3.36 -2.83
CA ALA A 40 -7.38 2.62 -3.64
C ALA A 40 -7.80 3.37 -4.93
N ASN A 41 -8.00 4.70 -4.85
CA ASN A 41 -8.30 5.49 -6.04
C ASN A 41 -7.09 5.59 -6.99
N LEU A 42 -5.89 5.74 -6.46
CA LEU A 42 -4.66 5.83 -7.25
C LEU A 42 -4.33 4.49 -7.91
N ALA A 43 -4.47 3.38 -7.18
CA ALA A 43 -4.27 2.03 -7.72
C ALA A 43 -5.22 1.74 -8.90
N LEU A 44 -6.49 2.13 -8.79
CA LEU A 44 -7.44 2.03 -9.92
C LEU A 44 -7.03 2.89 -11.11
N LYS A 45 -6.49 4.10 -10.87
CA LYS A 45 -6.01 4.96 -11.94
C LYS A 45 -4.82 4.32 -12.65
N ILE A 46 -3.83 3.85 -11.90
CA ILE A 46 -2.66 3.15 -12.47
C ILE A 46 -3.11 1.92 -13.26
N ALA A 47 -3.96 1.07 -12.68
CA ALA A 47 -4.47 -0.13 -13.35
C ALA A 47 -5.22 0.18 -14.64
N HIS A 48 -5.98 1.25 -14.68
CA HIS A 48 -6.70 1.69 -15.88
C HIS A 48 -5.73 2.16 -16.98
N GLU A 49 -4.74 2.96 -16.62
CA GLU A 49 -3.72 3.43 -17.56
C GLU A 49 -2.85 2.26 -18.06
N GLU A 50 -2.46 1.31 -17.21
CA GLU A 50 -1.74 0.10 -17.62
C GLU A 50 -2.58 -0.73 -18.61
N LYS A 51 -3.88 -0.90 -18.36
CA LYS A 51 -4.78 -1.63 -19.24
C LYS A 51 -4.94 -0.96 -20.61
N GLU A 52 -4.98 0.37 -20.66
CA GLU A 52 -5.15 1.13 -21.89
C GLU A 52 -3.86 1.26 -22.71
N THR A 53 -2.70 1.35 -22.05
CA THR A 53 -1.42 1.63 -22.69
C THR A 53 -0.59 0.39 -22.99
N SER A 54 -0.89 -0.73 -22.34
CA SER A 54 -0.15 -1.98 -22.55
C SER A 54 -0.37 -2.54 -23.95
N VAL A 55 0.71 -2.81 -24.65
CA VAL A 55 0.71 -3.52 -25.95
C VAL A 55 0.19 -4.96 -25.83
N GLU A 56 0.37 -5.56 -24.65
CA GLU A 56 0.01 -6.95 -24.36
C GLU A 56 -1.46 -7.14 -23.96
N HIS A 57 -2.27 -6.06 -23.96
CA HIS A 57 -3.69 -6.09 -23.56
C HIS A 57 -3.92 -6.81 -22.22
N LEU A 58 -3.25 -6.33 -21.17
CA LEU A 58 -3.31 -6.90 -19.83
C LEU A 58 -4.76 -7.05 -19.33
N ASP A 59 -5.12 -8.28 -18.94
CA ASP A 59 -6.38 -8.51 -18.24
C ASP A 59 -6.20 -8.24 -16.75
N ILE A 60 -6.56 -7.04 -16.31
CA ILE A 60 -6.40 -6.58 -14.93
C ILE A 60 -7.75 -6.66 -14.22
N ASN A 61 -7.80 -7.40 -13.12
CA ASN A 61 -8.98 -7.47 -12.28
C ASN A 61 -9.10 -6.22 -11.39
N MET A 62 -9.86 -5.22 -11.85
CA MET A 62 -10.06 -3.95 -11.13
C MET A 62 -10.65 -4.13 -9.72
N THR A 63 -11.43 -5.19 -9.50
CA THR A 63 -12.00 -5.47 -8.18
C THR A 63 -10.93 -5.97 -7.22
N VAL A 64 -10.02 -6.84 -7.67
CA VAL A 64 -8.85 -7.28 -6.89
C VAL A 64 -7.95 -6.11 -6.55
N VAL A 65 -7.65 -5.23 -7.52
CA VAL A 65 -6.88 -3.99 -7.29
C VAL A 65 -7.53 -3.14 -6.20
N TYR A 66 -8.83 -2.88 -6.34
CA TYR A 66 -9.54 -1.99 -5.42
C TYR A 66 -9.61 -2.56 -3.99
N VAL A 67 -9.99 -3.83 -3.87
CA VAL A 67 -10.10 -4.51 -2.56
C VAL A 67 -8.73 -4.72 -1.94
N GLY A 68 -7.73 -5.12 -2.74
CA GLY A 68 -6.34 -5.23 -2.28
C GLY A 68 -5.81 -3.92 -1.72
N ALA A 69 -6.07 -2.81 -2.40
CA ALA A 69 -5.69 -1.48 -1.93
C ALA A 69 -6.44 -1.05 -0.67
N LEU A 70 -7.72 -1.42 -0.52
CA LEU A 70 -8.48 -1.13 0.70
C LEU A 70 -7.94 -1.89 1.93
N PHE A 71 -7.35 -3.05 1.72
CA PHE A 71 -6.89 -3.93 2.80
C PHE A 71 -5.37 -3.93 3.01
N HIS A 72 -4.58 -3.25 2.16
CA HIS A 72 -3.13 -3.40 2.12
C HIS A 72 -2.41 -3.19 3.46
N ASP A 73 -2.89 -2.28 4.31
CA ASP A 73 -2.31 -1.96 5.63
C ASP A 73 -2.84 -2.83 6.78
N MET A 74 -3.86 -3.68 6.56
CA MET A 74 -4.55 -4.36 7.64
C MET A 74 -3.73 -5.41 8.38
N LEU A 75 -2.71 -5.96 7.73
CA LEU A 75 -1.77 -6.92 8.32
C LEU A 75 -0.38 -6.32 8.56
N ASP A 76 -0.22 -4.98 8.51
CA ASP A 76 1.08 -4.38 8.81
C ASP A 76 1.40 -4.52 10.30
N SER A 77 2.54 -5.16 10.60
CA SER A 77 3.06 -5.34 11.96
C SER A 77 3.32 -4.05 12.75
N LYS A 78 3.27 -2.88 12.10
CA LYS A 78 3.29 -1.58 12.78
C LYS A 78 1.94 -1.24 13.42
N LEU A 79 0.88 -1.88 13.00
CA LEU A 79 -0.50 -1.58 13.35
C LEU A 79 -1.18 -2.72 14.12
N VAL A 80 -0.69 -3.95 13.95
CA VAL A 80 -1.26 -5.17 14.52
C VAL A 80 -0.17 -5.97 15.24
N ASP A 81 -0.48 -6.49 16.42
CA ASP A 81 0.41 -7.37 17.16
C ASP A 81 0.52 -8.75 16.48
N ASP A 82 1.71 -9.35 16.52
CA ASP A 82 1.99 -10.63 15.85
C ASP A 82 1.01 -11.75 16.26
N GLY A 83 0.55 -11.76 17.51
CA GLY A 83 -0.43 -12.73 18.01
C GLY A 83 -1.81 -12.63 17.38
N ASP A 84 -2.19 -11.48 16.85
CA ASP A 84 -3.49 -11.22 16.22
C ASP A 84 -3.50 -11.42 14.70
N LEU A 85 -2.33 -11.48 14.06
CA LEU A 85 -2.21 -11.54 12.59
C LEU A 85 -2.94 -12.74 11.98
N VAL A 86 -2.77 -13.94 12.57
CA VAL A 86 -3.41 -15.18 12.05
C VAL A 86 -4.93 -15.10 12.16
N ARG A 87 -5.43 -14.56 13.27
CA ARG A 87 -6.87 -14.36 13.48
C ARG A 87 -7.43 -13.37 12.46
N LEU A 88 -6.76 -12.24 12.30
CA LEU A 88 -7.20 -11.17 11.40
C LEU A 88 -7.15 -11.62 9.93
N GLU A 89 -6.11 -12.36 9.52
CA GLU A 89 -6.05 -12.94 8.18
C GLU A 89 -7.25 -13.84 7.89
N ARG A 90 -7.62 -14.70 8.83
CA ARG A 90 -8.79 -15.57 8.69
C ARG A 90 -10.08 -14.75 8.58
N GLU A 91 -10.26 -13.74 9.43
CA GLU A 91 -11.43 -12.86 9.41
C GLU A 91 -11.56 -12.13 8.07
N LEU A 92 -10.43 -11.64 7.49
CA LEU A 92 -10.42 -10.98 6.19
C LEU A 92 -10.82 -11.94 5.07
N ARG A 93 -10.28 -13.16 5.05
CA ARG A 93 -10.66 -14.19 4.06
C ARG A 93 -12.16 -14.52 4.14
N GLU A 94 -12.65 -14.81 5.33
CA GLU A 94 -14.06 -15.13 5.54
C GLU A 94 -15.00 -13.98 5.12
N MET A 95 -14.59 -12.74 5.34
CA MET A 95 -15.34 -11.57 4.92
C MET A 95 -15.40 -11.47 3.40
N LEU A 96 -14.25 -11.61 2.71
CA LEU A 96 -14.19 -11.56 1.26
C LEU A 96 -15.06 -12.66 0.64
N ASP A 97 -14.91 -13.90 1.10
CA ASP A 97 -15.66 -15.04 0.57
C ASP A 97 -17.19 -14.91 0.78
N LYS A 98 -17.62 -14.23 1.86
CA LYS A 98 -19.05 -14.07 2.19
C LYS A 98 -19.69 -12.82 1.60
N LYS A 99 -18.92 -11.73 1.38
CA LYS A 99 -19.46 -10.41 1.05
C LYS A 99 -19.20 -9.95 -0.37
N MET A 100 -18.29 -10.59 -1.06
CA MET A 100 -18.09 -10.35 -2.49
C MET A 100 -19.14 -11.15 -3.29
N GLY A 101 -19.57 -10.60 -4.41
CA GLY A 101 -20.65 -11.18 -5.22
C GLY A 101 -20.31 -12.53 -5.85
N SER A 102 -21.24 -13.07 -6.66
CA SER A 102 -21.14 -14.39 -7.30
C SER A 102 -19.93 -14.56 -8.21
N ASP A 103 -19.41 -13.49 -8.76
CA ASP A 103 -18.25 -13.49 -9.67
C ASP A 103 -16.90 -13.54 -8.92
N TRP A 104 -16.96 -13.51 -7.59
CA TRP A 104 -15.81 -13.64 -6.71
C TRP A 104 -15.56 -15.11 -6.35
N ASN A 105 -14.30 -15.53 -6.34
CA ASN A 105 -13.90 -16.89 -5.99
C ASN A 105 -12.64 -16.88 -5.10
N SER A 106 -12.25 -18.06 -4.61
CA SER A 106 -11.09 -18.23 -3.72
C SER A 106 -9.78 -17.73 -4.33
N SER A 107 -9.61 -17.83 -5.66
CA SER A 107 -8.41 -17.30 -6.33
C SER A 107 -8.32 -15.78 -6.21
N HIS A 108 -9.44 -15.06 -6.30
CA HIS A 108 -9.47 -13.60 -6.08
C HIS A 108 -9.13 -13.27 -4.62
N THR A 109 -9.66 -14.03 -3.66
CA THR A 109 -9.32 -13.90 -2.24
C THR A 109 -7.81 -14.10 -2.02
N ASP A 110 -7.22 -15.14 -2.64
CA ASP A 110 -5.78 -15.40 -2.52
C ASP A 110 -4.92 -14.28 -3.14
N GLN A 111 -5.33 -13.72 -4.27
CA GLN A 111 -4.66 -12.57 -4.87
C GLN A 111 -4.71 -11.34 -3.95
N VAL A 112 -5.87 -11.02 -3.38
CA VAL A 112 -5.99 -9.93 -2.40
C VAL A 112 -5.11 -10.20 -1.18
N MET A 113 -5.11 -11.41 -0.63
CA MET A 113 -4.28 -11.74 0.53
C MET A 113 -2.78 -11.68 0.22
N THR A 114 -2.37 -12.01 -1.01
CA THR A 114 -0.99 -11.82 -1.48
C THR A 114 -0.63 -10.34 -1.48
N ILE A 115 -1.51 -9.46 -1.99
CA ILE A 115 -1.33 -8.01 -1.95
C ILE A 115 -1.16 -7.54 -0.50
N VAL A 116 -2.10 -7.89 0.38
CA VAL A 116 -2.13 -7.45 1.79
C VAL A 116 -0.87 -7.88 2.56
N LYS A 117 -0.32 -9.05 2.28
CA LYS A 117 0.90 -9.56 2.92
C LYS A 117 2.19 -8.98 2.36
N SER A 118 2.15 -8.53 1.12
CA SER A 118 3.38 -8.23 0.37
C SER A 118 3.57 -6.76 0.04
N VAL A 119 2.51 -5.94 0.00
CA VAL A 119 2.64 -4.50 -0.23
C VAL A 119 3.39 -3.84 0.92
N GLY A 120 4.28 -2.92 0.58
CA GLY A 120 5.00 -2.08 1.51
C GLY A 120 6.50 -2.00 1.25
N TYR A 121 7.08 -0.88 1.64
CA TYR A 121 8.47 -0.52 1.38
C TYR A 121 9.50 -1.57 1.83
N LYS A 122 9.28 -2.22 2.98
CA LYS A 122 10.18 -3.25 3.53
C LYS A 122 10.42 -4.43 2.57
N ASN A 123 9.43 -4.74 1.72
CA ASN A 123 9.58 -5.81 0.74
C ASN A 123 10.33 -5.32 -0.50
N LEU A 124 10.11 -4.06 -0.92
CA LEU A 124 10.78 -3.47 -2.08
C LEU A 124 12.31 -3.37 -1.93
N ILE A 125 12.82 -3.32 -0.70
CA ILE A 125 14.26 -3.17 -0.43
C ILE A 125 14.96 -4.50 -0.11
N LYS A 126 14.26 -5.64 -0.18
CA LYS A 126 14.87 -6.96 -0.05
C LYS A 126 15.67 -7.30 -1.30
N GLU A 127 16.85 -7.90 -1.13
CA GLU A 127 17.75 -8.26 -2.25
C GLU A 127 17.13 -9.30 -3.20
N ASP A 128 16.33 -10.23 -2.66
CA ASP A 128 15.67 -11.31 -3.40
C ASP A 128 14.28 -10.92 -3.95
N TRP A 129 13.86 -9.67 -3.74
CA TRP A 129 12.54 -9.21 -4.15
C TRP A 129 12.48 -8.91 -5.65
N LYS A 130 11.55 -9.56 -6.31
CA LYS A 130 11.34 -9.44 -7.77
C LYS A 130 9.91 -9.00 -8.07
N PRO A 131 9.64 -7.70 -8.07
CA PRO A 131 8.28 -7.19 -8.30
C PRO A 131 7.69 -7.59 -9.65
N GLN A 132 8.52 -7.86 -10.66
CA GLN A 132 8.08 -8.30 -11.99
C GLN A 132 7.47 -9.71 -11.99
N GLU A 133 7.81 -10.54 -11.00
CA GLU A 133 7.21 -11.87 -10.80
C GLU A 133 5.84 -11.80 -10.09
N MET A 134 5.47 -10.62 -9.57
CA MET A 134 4.17 -10.37 -8.95
C MET A 134 3.11 -10.00 -9.99
N SER A 135 1.84 -10.24 -9.64
CA SER A 135 0.73 -9.88 -10.53
C SER A 135 0.67 -8.37 -10.79
N ILE A 136 0.06 -7.98 -11.91
CA ILE A 136 -0.10 -6.57 -12.25
C ILE A 136 -0.98 -5.85 -11.22
N GLU A 137 -1.99 -6.52 -10.64
CA GLU A 137 -2.83 -5.99 -9.58
C GLU A 137 -2.00 -5.62 -8.35
N TYR A 138 -1.08 -6.52 -7.93
CA TYR A 138 -0.14 -6.23 -6.85
C TYR A 138 0.70 -4.98 -7.18
N ARG A 139 1.30 -4.93 -8.38
CA ARG A 139 2.18 -3.82 -8.78
C ARG A 139 1.45 -2.48 -8.79
N CYS A 140 0.21 -2.45 -9.26
CA CYS A 140 -0.62 -1.24 -9.21
C CYS A 140 -0.89 -0.75 -7.78
N VAL A 141 -1.17 -1.67 -6.84
CA VAL A 141 -1.39 -1.31 -5.43
C VAL A 141 -0.09 -0.88 -4.77
N GLN A 142 1.02 -1.59 -5.02
CA GLN A 142 2.34 -1.25 -4.48
C GLN A 142 2.78 0.16 -4.91
N ASP A 143 2.64 0.49 -6.17
CA ASP A 143 3.01 1.80 -6.68
C ASP A 143 2.11 2.90 -6.12
N ALA A 144 0.81 2.63 -6.00
CA ALA A 144 -0.15 3.56 -5.42
C ALA A 144 0.16 3.89 -3.94
N ASP A 145 0.46 2.87 -3.12
CA ASP A 145 0.88 3.07 -1.72
C ASP A 145 2.19 3.87 -1.65
N THR A 146 3.13 3.52 -2.51
CA THR A 146 4.44 4.17 -2.55
C THR A 146 4.34 5.63 -2.98
N LEU A 147 3.49 5.95 -3.97
CA LEU A 147 3.24 7.32 -4.44
C LEU A 147 2.49 8.17 -3.40
N ASP A 148 1.59 7.60 -2.58
CA ASP A 148 0.92 8.34 -1.50
C ASP A 148 1.89 8.76 -0.37
N ALA A 149 3.13 8.23 -0.38
CA ALA A 149 4.18 8.61 0.56
C ALA A 149 4.98 9.84 0.13
N ILE A 150 4.75 10.41 -1.06
CA ILE A 150 5.44 11.59 -1.59
C ILE A 150 4.48 12.77 -1.82
N GLY A 151 5.02 13.89 -2.32
CA GLY A 151 4.25 15.13 -2.44
C GLY A 151 3.86 15.73 -1.10
N SER A 152 3.01 16.76 -1.09
CA SER A 152 2.62 17.50 0.11
C SER A 152 1.92 16.62 1.16
N ILE A 153 1.07 15.69 0.71
CA ILE A 153 0.37 14.74 1.61
C ILE A 153 1.38 13.77 2.23
N GLY A 154 2.28 13.20 1.44
CA GLY A 154 3.31 12.28 1.94
C GLY A 154 4.25 12.93 2.94
N ILE A 155 4.70 14.17 2.68
CA ILE A 155 5.49 14.97 3.62
C ILE A 155 4.74 15.14 4.94
N SER A 156 3.48 15.57 4.89
CA SER A 156 2.65 15.76 6.08
C SER A 156 2.47 14.44 6.86
N ARG A 157 2.23 13.33 6.17
CA ARG A 157 2.13 12.00 6.77
C ARG A 157 3.44 11.59 7.47
N CYS A 158 4.59 11.87 6.86
CA CYS A 158 5.90 11.57 7.44
C CYS A 158 6.08 12.27 8.79
N PHE A 159 5.81 13.57 8.87
CA PHE A 159 5.92 14.32 10.11
C PHE A 159 4.88 13.89 11.15
N ALA A 160 3.62 13.64 10.75
CA ALA A 160 2.58 13.16 11.66
C ALA A 160 2.96 11.80 12.29
N PHE A 161 3.49 10.87 11.49
CA PHE A 161 3.91 9.55 11.97
C PHE A 161 5.08 9.65 12.95
N ASN A 162 6.09 10.46 12.63
CA ASN A 162 7.25 10.66 13.52
C ASN A 162 6.84 11.36 14.80
N GLY A 163 5.94 12.36 14.73
CA GLY A 163 5.37 13.02 15.90
C GLY A 163 4.64 12.06 16.85
N LYS A 164 3.80 11.17 16.32
CA LYS A 164 3.15 10.11 17.12
C LYS A 164 4.17 9.21 17.82
N ARG A 165 5.29 8.92 17.19
CA ARG A 165 6.38 8.11 17.74
C ARG A 165 7.36 8.88 18.61
N LYS A 166 7.11 10.17 18.86
CA LYS A 166 7.98 11.08 19.64
C LYS A 166 9.41 11.12 19.08
N ARG A 167 9.57 10.97 17.77
CA ARG A 167 10.84 11.10 17.08
C ARG A 167 11.12 12.56 16.74
N PRO A 168 12.39 13.00 16.71
CA PRO A 168 12.72 14.36 16.32
C PRO A 168 12.34 14.64 14.87
N MET A 169 12.00 15.88 14.55
CA MET A 169 11.81 16.32 13.16
C MET A 169 13.13 16.29 12.39
N PHE A 170 14.20 16.71 13.04
CA PHE A 170 15.53 16.86 12.50
C PHE A 170 16.56 16.37 13.54
N ASP A 171 17.62 15.75 13.06
CA ASP A 171 18.81 15.45 13.86
C ASP A 171 20.05 15.80 13.03
N MET A 172 21.14 16.19 13.69
CA MET A 172 22.41 16.58 13.06
C MET A 172 23.26 15.37 12.61
N VAL A 173 22.66 14.19 12.54
CA VAL A 173 23.33 12.99 12.05
C VAL A 173 23.51 13.08 10.54
N ASP A 174 24.71 12.77 10.07
CA ASP A 174 25.03 12.66 8.64
C ASP A 174 23.99 11.81 7.93
N ALA A 175 23.32 12.42 6.96
CA ALA A 175 22.40 11.71 6.09
C ALA A 175 23.21 10.63 5.33
N SER A 176 23.21 9.43 5.87
CA SER A 176 23.90 8.31 5.24
C SER A 176 23.27 8.05 3.87
N THR A 177 24.08 8.15 2.82
CA THR A 177 23.68 7.77 1.47
C THR A 177 23.66 6.25 1.28
N THR A 178 23.96 5.49 2.32
CA THR A 178 24.03 4.02 2.29
C THR A 178 22.63 3.44 2.17
N LYS A 179 22.44 2.50 1.25
CA LYS A 179 21.20 1.71 1.17
C LYS A 179 21.09 0.86 2.44
N LEU A 180 19.96 1.00 3.13
CA LEU A 180 19.65 0.17 4.30
C LEU A 180 19.09 -1.18 3.85
N THR A 181 19.45 -2.24 4.55
CA THR A 181 18.74 -3.52 4.48
C THR A 181 17.34 -3.39 5.09
N ALA A 182 16.47 -4.37 4.84
CA ALA A 182 15.12 -4.38 5.41
C ALA A 182 15.15 -4.41 6.95
N GLU A 183 16.10 -5.12 7.54
CA GLU A 183 16.33 -5.24 8.99
C GLU A 183 16.82 -3.91 9.58
N GLU A 184 17.82 -3.29 8.96
CA GLU A 184 18.34 -1.98 9.39
C GLU A 184 17.26 -0.90 9.30
N TYR A 185 16.48 -0.87 8.21
CA TYR A 185 15.35 0.06 8.06
C TYR A 185 14.30 -0.13 9.16
N LYS A 186 13.96 -1.40 9.51
CA LYS A 186 13.01 -1.72 10.57
C LYS A 186 13.52 -1.30 11.96
N ALA A 187 14.80 -1.49 12.23
CA ALA A 187 15.43 -1.17 13.52
C ALA A 187 15.69 0.33 13.72
N ARG A 188 15.73 1.11 12.64
CA ARG A 188 16.12 2.52 12.67
C ARG A 188 15.10 3.39 13.41
N GLN A 189 15.63 4.25 14.29
CA GLN A 189 14.86 5.25 15.07
C GLN A 189 15.21 6.69 14.68
N GLY A 190 15.53 6.91 13.40
CA GLY A 190 15.97 8.21 12.91
C GLY A 190 14.88 9.29 12.94
N SER A 191 15.29 10.53 12.65
CA SER A 191 14.42 11.69 12.55
C SER A 191 13.46 11.63 11.35
N ALA A 192 12.46 12.51 11.32
CA ALA A 192 11.58 12.65 10.16
C ALA A 192 12.37 13.01 8.89
N LEU A 193 13.39 13.87 9.00
CA LEU A 193 14.20 14.28 7.86
C LEU A 193 15.07 13.16 7.32
N GLU A 194 15.66 12.32 8.18
CA GLU A 194 16.42 11.14 7.75
C GLU A 194 15.56 10.18 6.92
N HIS A 195 14.26 10.07 7.22
CA HIS A 195 13.33 9.25 6.46
C HIS A 195 13.22 9.67 4.97
N PHE A 196 13.48 10.92 4.63
CA PHE A 196 13.56 11.37 3.23
C PHE A 196 14.72 10.69 2.51
N TYR A 197 15.89 10.63 3.14
CA TYR A 197 17.08 10.00 2.56
C TYR A 197 16.99 8.47 2.52
N ASP A 198 16.40 7.88 3.57
CA ASP A 198 16.27 6.44 3.70
C ASP A 198 15.24 5.85 2.74
N LYS A 199 14.19 6.62 2.43
CA LYS A 199 13.04 6.13 1.66
C LYS A 199 12.56 7.12 0.59
N LEU A 200 12.10 8.31 0.97
CA LEU A 200 11.23 9.11 0.11
C LEU A 200 11.93 9.61 -1.17
N LEU A 201 13.20 9.95 -1.11
CA LEU A 201 13.99 10.37 -2.27
C LEU A 201 14.37 9.23 -3.24
N ARG A 202 14.14 7.97 -2.80
CA ARG A 202 14.45 6.77 -3.61
C ARG A 202 13.22 6.14 -4.23
N ILE A 203 12.04 6.64 -3.92
CA ILE A 203 10.77 6.03 -4.33
C ILE A 203 10.65 5.85 -5.84
N LYS A 204 11.12 6.82 -6.62
CA LYS A 204 11.09 6.75 -8.09
C LYS A 204 11.79 5.49 -8.64
N GLU A 205 12.90 5.08 -8.01
CA GLU A 205 13.68 3.90 -8.44
C GLU A 205 12.98 2.57 -8.10
N LEU A 206 11.94 2.62 -7.27
CA LEU A 206 11.24 1.46 -6.74
C LEU A 206 9.86 1.25 -7.37
N MET A 207 9.49 2.09 -8.35
CA MET A 207 8.24 1.90 -9.08
C MET A 207 8.28 0.63 -9.91
N THR A 208 7.16 -0.07 -9.96
CA THR A 208 7.04 -1.41 -10.54
C THR A 208 6.20 -1.45 -11.81
N THR A 209 5.47 -0.36 -12.09
CA THR A 209 4.68 -0.19 -13.32
C THR A 209 5.22 0.97 -14.16
N PRO A 210 5.08 0.92 -15.50
CA PRO A 210 5.37 2.05 -16.37
C PRO A 210 4.64 3.33 -15.97
N THR A 211 3.36 3.23 -15.65
CA THR A 211 2.52 4.36 -15.21
C THR A 211 3.01 4.96 -13.90
N GLY A 212 3.43 4.12 -12.93
CA GLY A 212 3.97 4.61 -11.66
C GLY A 212 5.28 5.37 -11.82
N THR A 213 6.07 5.07 -12.86
CA THR A 213 7.36 5.72 -13.14
C THR A 213 7.22 7.06 -13.87
N ALA A 214 6.12 7.26 -14.62
CA ALA A 214 5.85 8.45 -15.43
C ALA A 214 5.49 9.66 -14.57
#